data_66096313adff822368f11fec8c8f7c7a
#
_entry.id   66096313adff822368f11fec8c8f7c7a
#
_cell.length_a   1.000
_cell.length_b   1.000
_cell.length_c   1.000
_cell.angle_alpha   90.00
_cell.angle_beta   90.00
_cell.angle_gamma   90.00
#
_symmetry.space_group_name_H-M   'P 1'
#
loop_
_entity.id
_entity.type
_entity.pdbx_description
1 polymer ?
#
loop_
_entity_poly.entity_id
_entity_poly.type
_entity_poly.pdbx_seq_one_letter_code
_entity_poly.pdbx_strand_id
1 'polypeptide(L)'
;MLKHKKINTTLPIIDIVASTIIFREGGEDRRMFLVLEGTVKLYQSRNKEEIEVGAIHKNQFFGEAEMYSNKPRDYSAIAFTDAKLVIIRTPNELEKFATDNPWLSGDMMTVMVKRLATANDLLVQKRAIEQITQRPDFVVSEENKTIRPSDAPISRTVKSR
;
A
#
# COMPACT_ATOMS: atom_id res chain seq x y z
N MET A 1 12.91 -5.15 28.03
CA MET A 1 12.92 -6.40 27.29
C MET A 1 11.54 -6.65 26.69
N LEU A 2 11.33 -6.32 25.43
CA LEU A 2 10.06 -6.59 24.74
C LEU A 2 9.97 -8.10 24.57
N LYS A 3 9.10 -8.76 25.36
CA LYS A 3 8.79 -10.18 25.16
C LYS A 3 8.26 -10.34 23.74
N HIS A 4 8.92 -11.11 22.91
CA HIS A 4 8.40 -11.52 21.61
C HIS A 4 7.05 -12.21 21.84
N LYS A 5 5.96 -11.48 21.59
CA LYS A 5 4.63 -12.04 21.69
C LYS A 5 4.48 -13.08 20.58
N LYS A 6 4.30 -14.33 20.97
CA LYS A 6 4.09 -15.43 20.03
C LYS A 6 2.72 -15.28 19.38
N ILE A 7 2.66 -15.47 18.06
CA ILE A 7 1.40 -15.49 17.33
C ILE A 7 0.66 -16.80 17.67
N ASN A 8 -0.59 -16.64 18.08
CA ASN A 8 -1.52 -17.74 18.31
C ASN A 8 -2.40 -17.91 17.08
N THR A 9 -2.23 -19.01 16.34
CA THR A 9 -3.02 -19.26 15.14
C THR A 9 -3.15 -20.74 14.84
N THR A 10 -4.33 -21.10 14.33
CA THR A 10 -4.63 -22.38 13.68
C THR A 10 -4.66 -22.26 12.16
N LEU A 11 -4.46 -21.04 11.64
CA LEU A 11 -4.44 -20.80 10.20
C LEU A 11 -3.17 -21.37 9.56
N PRO A 12 -3.21 -21.69 8.26
CA PRO A 12 -2.05 -22.21 7.55
C PRO A 12 -0.88 -21.22 7.60
N ILE A 13 0.30 -21.77 7.90
CA ILE A 13 1.58 -21.06 7.80
C ILE A 13 2.35 -21.71 6.67
N ILE A 14 2.90 -20.89 5.79
CA ILE A 14 3.73 -21.34 4.66
C ILE A 14 5.12 -20.74 4.72
N ASP A 15 6.10 -21.54 4.37
CA ASP A 15 7.48 -21.10 4.11
C ASP A 15 7.62 -20.85 2.61
N ILE A 16 8.19 -19.70 2.26
CA ILE A 16 8.37 -19.25 0.87
C ILE A 16 9.84 -18.88 0.69
N VAL A 17 10.46 -19.41 -0.36
CA VAL A 17 11.83 -19.03 -0.73
C VAL A 17 11.87 -17.68 -1.44
N ALA A 18 12.98 -16.98 -1.33
CA ALA A 18 13.23 -15.71 -2.01
C ALA A 18 12.92 -15.80 -3.52
N SER A 19 12.47 -14.70 -4.10
CA SER A 19 12.05 -14.56 -5.50
C SER A 19 10.78 -15.31 -5.89
N THR A 20 10.08 -15.95 -4.94
CA THR A 20 8.78 -16.59 -5.22
C THR A 20 7.69 -15.53 -5.37
N ILE A 21 6.89 -15.65 -6.42
CA ILE A 21 5.69 -14.82 -6.63
C ILE A 21 4.56 -15.38 -5.78
N ILE A 22 4.05 -14.58 -4.85
CA ILE A 22 2.95 -14.95 -3.94
C ILE A 22 1.61 -14.81 -4.66
N PHE A 23 1.42 -13.69 -5.36
CA PHE A 23 0.34 -13.45 -6.29
C PHE A 23 0.74 -12.39 -7.33
N ARG A 24 0.01 -12.33 -8.45
CA ARG A 24 0.25 -11.39 -9.55
C ARG A 24 -0.82 -10.32 -9.60
N GLU A 25 -0.44 -9.12 -10.06
CA GLU A 25 -1.38 -8.06 -10.47
C GLU A 25 -2.39 -8.61 -11.47
N GLY A 26 -3.64 -8.21 -11.35
CA GLY A 26 -4.75 -8.72 -12.15
C GLY A 26 -5.28 -10.10 -11.72
N GLY A 27 -4.65 -10.76 -10.76
CA GLY A 27 -5.12 -12.05 -10.23
C GLY A 27 -6.41 -11.91 -9.40
N GLU A 28 -7.22 -12.97 -9.36
CA GLU A 28 -8.49 -12.99 -8.63
C GLU A 28 -8.37 -13.58 -7.21
N ASP A 29 -7.14 -13.82 -6.76
CA ASP A 29 -6.87 -14.31 -5.41
C ASP A 29 -7.27 -13.25 -4.37
N ARG A 30 -8.05 -13.63 -3.37
CA ARG A 30 -8.58 -12.74 -2.33
C ARG A 30 -7.97 -12.99 -0.95
N ARG A 31 -6.97 -13.84 -0.87
CA ARG A 31 -6.30 -14.13 0.40
C ARG A 31 -5.50 -12.93 0.88
N MET A 32 -5.54 -12.71 2.18
CA MET A 32 -4.69 -11.78 2.90
C MET A 32 -3.55 -12.57 3.56
N PHE A 33 -2.44 -11.92 3.76
CA PHE A 33 -1.24 -12.53 4.33
C PHE A 33 -0.66 -11.68 5.46
N LEU A 34 -0.14 -12.34 6.49
CA LEU A 34 0.67 -11.73 7.54
C LEU A 34 2.12 -12.24 7.42
N VAL A 35 3.07 -11.33 7.39
CA VAL A 35 4.50 -11.69 7.41
C VAL A 35 4.94 -12.01 8.84
N LEU A 36 5.35 -13.25 9.09
CA LEU A 36 5.96 -13.69 10.34
C LEU A 36 7.48 -13.47 10.34
N GLU A 37 8.10 -13.73 9.19
CA GLU A 37 9.54 -13.62 8.97
C GLU A 37 9.80 -13.21 7.52
N GLY A 38 10.90 -12.51 7.28
CA GLY A 38 11.32 -12.06 5.94
C GLY A 38 10.70 -10.75 5.49
N THR A 39 10.82 -10.48 4.20
CA THR A 39 10.36 -9.27 3.53
C THR A 39 9.68 -9.62 2.22
N VAL A 40 8.52 -9.04 1.96
CA VAL A 40 7.78 -9.13 0.70
C VAL A 40 7.79 -7.76 0.04
N LYS A 41 8.05 -7.68 -1.25
CA LYS A 41 7.97 -6.46 -2.05
C LYS A 41 6.74 -6.49 -2.94
N LEU A 42 6.15 -5.32 -3.13
CA LEU A 42 4.97 -5.11 -3.94
C LEU A 42 5.35 -4.35 -5.20
N TYR A 43 4.85 -4.80 -6.36
CA TYR A 43 5.15 -4.22 -7.66
C TYR A 43 3.88 -3.97 -8.46
N GLN A 44 3.84 -2.86 -9.19
CA GLN A 44 2.81 -2.55 -10.18
C GLN A 44 3.43 -2.46 -11.57
N SER A 45 2.71 -2.96 -12.58
CA SER A 45 3.07 -2.79 -13.98
C SER A 45 2.58 -1.42 -14.47
N ARG A 46 3.50 -0.58 -14.93
CA ARG A 46 3.21 0.70 -15.57
C ARG A 46 4.05 0.86 -16.83
N ASN A 47 3.40 1.09 -17.96
CA ASN A 47 4.08 1.25 -19.25
C ASN A 47 5.03 0.10 -19.62
N LYS A 48 4.66 -1.15 -19.25
CA LYS A 48 5.45 -2.37 -19.41
C LYS A 48 6.70 -2.47 -18.51
N GLU A 49 6.83 -1.60 -17.53
CA GLU A 49 7.87 -1.66 -16.50
C GLU A 49 7.25 -2.07 -15.16
N GLU A 50 7.96 -2.88 -14.38
CA GLU A 50 7.57 -3.21 -13.01
C GLU A 50 8.16 -2.18 -12.05
N ILE A 51 7.27 -1.47 -11.35
CA ILE A 51 7.65 -0.43 -10.38
C ILE A 51 7.38 -0.95 -8.98
N GLU A 52 8.39 -0.91 -8.11
CA GLU A 52 8.23 -1.21 -6.69
C GLU A 52 7.36 -0.14 -6.05
N VAL A 53 6.22 -0.56 -5.47
CA VAL A 53 5.25 0.33 -4.82
C VAL A 53 5.23 0.19 -3.30
N GLY A 54 5.92 -0.79 -2.75
CA GLY A 54 6.03 -0.95 -1.31
C GLY A 54 6.80 -2.19 -0.88
N ALA A 55 7.16 -2.22 0.39
CA ALA A 55 7.76 -3.37 1.06
C ALA A 55 6.98 -3.67 2.36
N ILE A 56 6.79 -4.96 2.61
CA ILE A 56 6.06 -5.49 3.76
C ILE A 56 7.04 -6.28 4.61
N HIS A 57 7.09 -5.94 5.87
CA HIS A 57 8.01 -6.54 6.84
C HIS A 57 7.27 -7.35 7.90
N LYS A 58 8.02 -7.96 8.81
CA LYS A 58 7.49 -8.73 9.94
C LYS A 58 6.37 -7.99 10.68
N ASN A 59 5.31 -8.72 11.03
CA ASN A 59 4.09 -8.26 11.69
C ASN A 59 3.25 -7.29 10.84
N GLN A 60 3.49 -7.21 9.55
CA GLN A 60 2.68 -6.41 8.62
C GLN A 60 1.84 -7.31 7.72
N PHE A 61 0.68 -6.80 7.33
CA PHE A 61 -0.29 -7.46 6.47
C PHE A 61 -0.23 -6.91 5.05
N PHE A 62 -0.64 -7.74 4.08
CA PHE A 62 -0.85 -7.32 2.69
C PHE A 62 -1.92 -8.19 2.03
N GLY A 63 -2.53 -7.70 0.95
CA GLY A 63 -3.60 -8.37 0.24
C GLY A 63 -4.98 -8.21 0.90
N GLU A 64 -5.13 -7.24 1.81
CA GLU A 64 -6.38 -6.99 2.54
C GLU A 64 -7.47 -6.37 1.68
N ALA A 65 -7.10 -5.56 0.69
CA ALA A 65 -8.07 -4.80 -0.10
C ALA A 65 -9.01 -5.72 -0.89
N GLU A 66 -8.47 -6.76 -1.49
CA GLU A 66 -9.21 -7.69 -2.34
C GLU A 66 -10.08 -8.67 -1.54
N MET A 67 -9.79 -8.87 -0.26
CA MET A 67 -10.65 -9.66 0.63
C MET A 67 -12.05 -9.03 0.77
N TYR A 68 -12.15 -7.71 0.72
CA TYR A 68 -13.38 -6.93 0.89
C TYR A 68 -13.91 -6.31 -0.40
N SER A 69 -13.13 -6.35 -1.48
CA SER A 69 -13.55 -5.85 -2.79
C SER A 69 -13.69 -6.98 -3.79
N ASN A 70 -14.53 -6.78 -4.82
CA ASN A 70 -14.64 -7.72 -5.94
C ASN A 70 -13.66 -7.35 -7.08
N LYS A 71 -12.57 -6.67 -6.76
CA LYS A 71 -11.58 -6.23 -7.74
C LYS A 71 -10.43 -7.24 -7.82
N PRO A 72 -9.80 -7.38 -8.98
CA PRO A 72 -8.52 -8.09 -9.13
C PRO A 72 -7.41 -7.43 -8.31
N ARG A 73 -6.30 -8.15 -8.11
CA ARG A 73 -5.10 -7.63 -7.44
C ARG A 73 -4.57 -6.36 -8.11
N ASP A 74 -4.39 -5.31 -7.34
CA ASP A 74 -3.85 -4.03 -7.82
C ASP A 74 -2.32 -4.03 -7.96
N TYR A 75 -1.65 -5.09 -7.48
CA TYR A 75 -0.20 -5.25 -7.51
C TYR A 75 0.21 -6.73 -7.47
N SER A 76 1.46 -7.00 -7.84
CA SER A 76 2.11 -8.29 -7.62
C SER A 76 2.86 -8.28 -6.29
N ALA A 77 2.88 -9.40 -5.57
CA ALA A 77 3.65 -9.59 -4.35
C ALA A 77 4.72 -10.67 -4.57
N ILE A 78 5.97 -10.34 -4.23
CA ILE A 78 7.13 -11.21 -4.43
C ILE A 78 7.91 -11.29 -3.11
N ALA A 79 8.28 -12.49 -2.70
CA ALA A 79 9.16 -12.69 -1.56
C ALA A 79 10.56 -12.14 -1.90
N PHE A 80 10.97 -11.05 -1.25
CA PHE A 80 12.28 -10.47 -1.48
C PHE A 80 13.39 -11.27 -0.78
N THR A 81 13.08 -11.81 0.40
CA THR A 81 13.90 -12.78 1.13
C THR A 81 13.10 -14.07 1.33
N ASP A 82 13.71 -15.10 1.85
CA ASP A 82 12.95 -16.20 2.43
C ASP A 82 11.96 -15.63 3.43
N ALA A 83 10.73 -16.10 3.40
CA ALA A 83 9.65 -15.56 4.19
C ALA A 83 8.76 -16.63 4.78
N LYS A 84 8.15 -16.34 5.92
CA LYS A 84 7.13 -17.17 6.56
C LYS A 84 5.85 -16.36 6.67
N LEU A 85 4.76 -16.89 6.12
CA LEU A 85 3.49 -16.18 6.01
C LEU A 85 2.34 -16.96 6.65
N VAL A 86 1.45 -16.26 7.38
CA VAL A 86 0.12 -16.78 7.72
C VAL A 86 -0.82 -16.45 6.57
N ILE A 87 -1.63 -17.42 6.15
CA ILE A 87 -2.66 -17.24 5.12
C ILE A 87 -4.01 -17.03 5.78
N ILE A 88 -4.69 -15.94 5.46
CA ILE A 88 -6.03 -15.59 5.90
C ILE A 88 -6.94 -15.56 4.66
N ARG A 89 -7.97 -16.40 4.61
CA ARG A 89 -8.77 -16.64 3.41
C ARG A 89 -10.11 -15.93 3.41
N THR A 90 -10.63 -15.65 4.61
CA THR A 90 -11.96 -15.07 4.77
C THR A 90 -11.98 -14.00 5.86
N PRO A 91 -12.95 -13.06 5.82
CA PRO A 91 -13.15 -12.09 6.90
C PRO A 91 -13.34 -12.74 8.28
N ASN A 92 -14.02 -13.88 8.34
CA ASN A 92 -14.25 -14.61 9.60
C ASN A 92 -12.93 -15.18 10.17
N GLU A 93 -12.03 -15.67 9.30
CA GLU A 93 -10.69 -16.09 9.72
C GLU A 93 -9.89 -14.92 10.25
N LEU A 94 -10.00 -13.74 9.63
CA LEU A 94 -9.34 -12.51 10.09
C LEU A 94 -9.87 -12.06 11.46
N GLU A 95 -11.20 -12.05 11.65
CA GLU A 95 -11.81 -11.68 12.91
C GLU A 95 -11.37 -12.59 14.05
N LYS A 96 -11.40 -13.91 13.82
CA LYS A 96 -10.90 -14.88 14.80
C LYS A 96 -9.42 -14.69 15.09
N PHE A 97 -8.61 -14.52 14.06
CA PHE A 97 -7.17 -14.29 14.19
C PHE A 97 -6.88 -13.02 15.01
N ALA A 98 -7.59 -11.92 14.78
CA ALA A 98 -7.47 -10.68 15.53
C ALA A 98 -7.89 -10.85 17.01
N THR A 99 -8.94 -11.63 17.28
CA THR A 99 -9.40 -11.96 18.64
C THR A 99 -8.35 -12.78 19.40
N ASP A 100 -7.73 -13.75 18.73
CA ASP A 100 -6.69 -14.61 19.30
C ASP A 100 -5.35 -13.87 19.51
N ASN A 101 -5.16 -12.73 18.80
CA ASN A 101 -3.94 -11.93 18.82
C ASN A 101 -4.22 -10.43 19.05
N PRO A 102 -4.84 -10.01 20.15
CA PRO A 102 -5.30 -8.64 20.36
C PRO A 102 -4.18 -7.58 20.32
N TRP A 103 -2.96 -7.98 20.66
CA TRP A 103 -1.79 -7.10 20.60
C TRP A 103 -1.40 -6.71 19.17
N LEU A 104 -1.68 -7.60 18.19
CA LEU A 104 -1.38 -7.37 16.78
C LEU A 104 -2.45 -6.49 16.11
N SER A 105 -3.68 -6.53 16.64
CA SER A 105 -4.79 -5.73 16.11
C SER A 105 -4.52 -4.23 16.19
N GLY A 106 -3.87 -3.75 17.25
CA GLY A 106 -3.47 -2.34 17.37
C GLY A 106 -2.43 -1.92 16.35
N ASP A 107 -1.41 -2.75 16.15
CA ASP A 107 -0.36 -2.51 15.17
C ASP A 107 -0.92 -2.54 13.75
N MET A 108 -1.81 -3.50 13.46
CA MET A 108 -2.53 -3.61 12.19
C MET A 108 -3.36 -2.36 11.89
N MET A 109 -4.15 -1.89 12.87
CA MET A 109 -4.96 -0.68 12.70
C MET A 109 -4.08 0.55 12.43
N THR A 110 -2.97 0.70 13.14
CA THR A 110 -2.02 1.78 12.93
C THR A 110 -1.44 1.79 11.52
N VAL A 111 -1.06 0.63 11.00
CA VAL A 111 -0.54 0.49 9.62
C VAL A 111 -1.62 0.82 8.59
N MET A 112 -2.85 0.34 8.80
CA MET A 112 -3.97 0.63 7.90
C MET A 112 -4.31 2.12 7.86
N VAL A 113 -4.35 2.79 9.01
CA VAL A 113 -4.57 4.25 9.08
C VAL A 113 -3.48 5.02 8.36
N LYS A 114 -2.21 4.64 8.52
CA LYS A 114 -1.10 5.27 7.81
C LYS A 114 -1.20 5.08 6.29
N ARG A 115 -1.54 3.87 5.81
CA ARG A 115 -1.74 3.60 4.40
C ARG A 115 -2.89 4.42 3.81
N LEU A 116 -4.00 4.54 4.54
CA LEU A 116 -5.14 5.34 4.14
C LEU A 116 -4.80 6.83 4.07
N ALA A 117 -4.09 7.37 5.05
CA ALA A 117 -3.64 8.76 5.05
C ALA A 117 -2.74 9.05 3.83
N THR A 118 -1.74 8.18 3.58
CA THR A 118 -0.85 8.32 2.41
C THR A 118 -1.63 8.27 1.10
N ALA A 119 -2.60 7.35 0.96
CA ALA A 119 -3.43 7.25 -0.22
C ALA A 119 -4.28 8.52 -0.44
N ASN A 120 -4.84 9.09 0.63
CA ASN A 120 -5.59 10.34 0.56
C ASN A 120 -4.71 11.53 0.13
N ASP A 121 -3.49 11.65 0.67
CA ASP A 121 -2.54 12.71 0.28
C ASP A 121 -2.18 12.61 -1.20
N LEU A 122 -1.91 11.41 -1.71
CA LEU A 122 -1.65 11.18 -3.13
C LEU A 122 -2.84 11.55 -4.02
N LEU A 123 -4.08 11.25 -3.60
CA LEU A 123 -5.28 11.63 -4.34
C LEU A 123 -5.48 13.15 -4.38
N VAL A 124 -5.23 13.85 -3.27
CA VAL A 124 -5.30 15.32 -3.21
C VAL A 124 -4.27 15.93 -4.14
N GLN A 125 -3.02 15.47 -4.09
CA GLN A 125 -1.96 15.94 -4.99
C GLN A 125 -2.29 15.69 -6.45
N LYS A 126 -2.78 14.50 -6.80
CA LYS A 126 -3.20 14.16 -8.17
C LYS A 126 -4.30 15.09 -8.67
N ARG A 127 -5.36 15.35 -7.88
CA ARG A 127 -6.44 16.27 -8.23
C ARG A 127 -5.94 17.70 -8.42
N ALA A 128 -5.03 18.17 -7.56
CA ALA A 128 -4.43 19.50 -7.69
C ALA A 128 -3.66 19.65 -9.00
N ILE A 129 -2.85 18.66 -9.38
CA ILE A 129 -2.11 18.63 -10.64
C ILE A 129 -3.07 18.61 -11.84
N GLU A 130 -4.11 17.76 -11.81
CA GLU A 130 -5.12 17.69 -12.87
C GLU A 130 -5.84 19.03 -13.07
N GLN A 131 -6.21 19.74 -11.99
CA GLN A 131 -6.84 21.05 -12.06
C GLN A 131 -5.92 22.11 -12.66
N ILE A 132 -4.62 22.09 -12.35
CA ILE A 132 -3.62 23.00 -12.92
C ILE A 132 -3.44 22.71 -14.41
N THR A 133 -3.30 21.43 -14.78
CA THR A 133 -3.05 21.01 -16.18
C THR A 133 -4.24 21.28 -17.10
N GLN A 134 -5.47 21.31 -16.57
CA GLN A 134 -6.69 21.59 -17.35
C GLN A 134 -6.97 23.08 -17.53
N ARG A 135 -6.18 24.00 -16.95
CA ARG A 135 -6.33 25.43 -17.19
C ARG A 135 -5.86 25.79 -18.60
N PRO A 136 -6.64 26.58 -19.38
CA PRO A 136 -6.30 26.92 -20.76
C PRO A 136 -5.02 27.75 -20.91
N ASP A 137 -4.61 28.42 -19.83
CA ASP A 137 -3.42 29.28 -19.71
C ASP A 137 -2.17 28.55 -19.17
N PHE A 138 -2.29 27.24 -18.91
CA PHE A 138 -1.17 26.45 -18.42
C PHE A 138 -0.34 25.92 -19.60
N VAL A 139 0.84 26.50 -19.82
CA VAL A 139 1.82 26.06 -20.82
C VAL A 139 3.00 25.41 -20.10
N VAL A 140 3.22 24.13 -20.34
CA VAL A 140 4.44 23.43 -19.92
C VAL A 140 5.49 23.66 -20.99
N SER A 141 6.57 24.37 -20.68
CA SER A 141 7.70 24.49 -21.59
C SER A 141 8.44 23.15 -21.67
N GLU A 142 8.61 22.60 -22.87
CA GLU A 142 9.23 21.29 -23.09
C GLU A 142 10.71 21.20 -22.65
N GLU A 143 11.40 22.33 -22.44
CA GLU A 143 12.82 22.37 -22.09
C GLU A 143 13.16 22.04 -20.63
N ASN A 144 12.22 22.21 -19.71
CA ASN A 144 12.42 21.84 -18.31
C ASN A 144 11.07 21.46 -17.69
N LYS A 145 10.83 20.23 -17.36
CA LYS A 145 9.66 19.73 -16.62
C LYS A 145 9.53 20.29 -15.19
N THR A 146 9.97 21.50 -14.97
CA THR A 146 9.96 22.21 -13.68
C THR A 146 9.14 23.49 -13.80
N ILE A 147 8.20 23.70 -12.91
CA ILE A 147 7.42 24.95 -12.78
C ILE A 147 8.39 26.05 -12.33
N ARG A 148 8.51 27.14 -13.09
CA ARG A 148 9.34 28.27 -12.69
C ARG A 148 8.62 29.07 -11.58
N PRO A 149 9.36 29.57 -10.56
CA PRO A 149 8.75 30.36 -9.46
C PRO A 149 8.04 31.63 -9.91
N SER A 150 8.33 32.14 -11.11
CA SER A 150 7.67 33.33 -11.70
C SER A 150 6.23 33.11 -12.15
N ASP A 151 5.80 31.84 -12.26
CA ASP A 151 4.47 31.49 -12.74
C ASP A 151 3.46 31.28 -11.59
N ALA A 152 3.88 31.52 -10.34
CA ALA A 152 3.00 31.48 -9.18
C ALA A 152 2.02 32.66 -9.20
N PRO A 153 0.70 32.45 -8.99
CA PRO A 153 -0.25 33.56 -8.95
C PRO A 153 0.09 34.51 -7.79
N ILE A 154 0.26 35.78 -8.13
CA ILE A 154 0.49 36.86 -7.15
C ILE A 154 -0.75 36.93 -6.25
N SER A 155 -0.59 36.62 -4.96
CA SER A 155 -1.64 36.82 -3.97
C SER A 155 -1.96 38.30 -3.88
N ARG A 156 -3.12 38.75 -4.42
CA ARG A 156 -3.65 40.10 -4.20
C ARG A 156 -4.01 40.21 -2.72
N THR A 157 -3.20 40.92 -1.97
CA THR A 157 -3.54 41.39 -0.63
C THR A 157 -4.76 42.27 -0.71
N VAL A 158 -5.90 41.80 -0.21
CA VAL A 158 -7.08 42.63 -0.02
C VAL A 158 -6.80 43.58 1.14
N LYS A 159 -6.57 44.83 0.85
CA LYS A 159 -6.57 45.89 1.87
C LYS A 159 -8.02 46.09 2.33
N SER A 160 -8.29 45.71 3.58
CA SER A 160 -9.49 46.12 4.29
C SER A 160 -9.44 47.63 4.58
N ARG A 161 -10.48 48.32 4.21
CA ARG A 161 -10.83 49.61 4.79
C ARG A 161 -11.78 49.42 5.98
#